data_92ec7499d9cae445dd71d1a5e696c700
#
_entry.id   92ec7499d9cae445dd71d1a5e696c700
#
_cell.length_a   1.000
_cell.length_b   1.000
_cell.length_c   1.000
_cell.angle_alpha   90.00
_cell.angle_beta   90.00
_cell.angle_gamma   90.00
#
_symmetry.space_group_name_H-M   'P 1'
#
loop_
_entity.id
_entity.type
_entity.pdbx_description
1 polymer ?
#
loop_
_entity_poly.entity_id
_entity_poly.type
_entity_poly.pdbx_seq_one_letter_code
_entity_poly.pdbx_strand_id
1 'polypeptide(L)'
;MEPKVVIDGIFFQIANSGIARVWRSIFREWHESYLLEGAVIIDRDRTCPRFDSFVYEDMPRYDFVHTSNDVFAIEEICHKHDADIFLSSYYTTPISVPSLMMLYDMIPERFGFDMSLRGWREKDMAIRHACGFLSISHNTARDLLEFYPEIPAHSVKVAHCGVNNRVFHPRSQAEISALKNKYSIQDNYYLFVGSRSQMKGYKNAQLFFNSLAQIQEKDFSIVCIGGKPELEDYIKVFTSEIDIHLLYISDEELSIFYSDAIALVYPSLYEGFGLPIIEAMACGCPVITTQAGSIPEAAGEAAYFISGLDEAEMVKAIVDVRKPEIRQDLVQKGLAHASNFSWREMADITYDAIMQLYQYKDRFHQPEHIAQWQQYREVLQQLQ
;
A
#
# COMPACT_ATOMS: atom_id res chain seq x y z
N MET A 1 16.68 13.90 24.06
CA MET A 1 15.43 14.68 23.88
C MET A 1 14.76 14.06 22.68
N GLU A 2 13.49 13.75 22.76
CA GLU A 2 12.75 13.25 21.61
C GLU A 2 12.43 14.39 20.64
N PRO A 3 12.43 14.14 19.32
CA PRO A 3 12.09 15.16 18.34
C PRO A 3 10.61 15.54 18.42
N LYS A 4 10.32 16.80 18.18
CA LYS A 4 8.95 17.25 17.91
C LYS A 4 8.59 16.93 16.47
N VAL A 5 7.63 16.03 16.28
CA VAL A 5 7.28 15.50 14.98
C VAL A 5 5.87 15.94 14.58
N VAL A 6 5.75 16.47 13.38
CA VAL A 6 4.45 16.75 12.73
C VAL A 6 4.21 15.76 11.61
N ILE A 7 3.03 15.15 11.58
CA ILE A 7 2.67 14.13 10.59
C ILE A 7 1.37 14.54 9.89
N ASP A 8 1.42 14.69 8.57
CA ASP A 8 0.22 14.95 7.80
C ASP A 8 -0.54 13.65 7.47
N GLY A 9 -1.71 13.50 8.07
CA GLY A 9 -2.61 12.37 7.86
C GLY A 9 -3.44 12.45 6.57
N ILE A 10 -3.00 13.21 5.57
CA ILE A 10 -3.71 13.48 4.31
C ILE A 10 -4.32 12.22 3.67
N PHE A 11 -3.65 11.07 3.72
CA PHE A 11 -4.14 9.88 3.01
C PHE A 11 -5.44 9.32 3.58
N PHE A 12 -5.73 9.57 4.86
CA PHE A 12 -6.99 9.11 5.48
C PHE A 12 -8.23 9.77 4.87
N GLN A 13 -8.10 10.98 4.32
CA GLN A 13 -9.22 11.60 3.58
C GLN A 13 -9.47 11.00 2.20
N ILE A 14 -8.46 10.31 1.63
CA ILE A 14 -8.51 9.84 0.23
C ILE A 14 -9.21 8.49 0.15
N ALA A 15 -8.84 7.52 0.97
CA ALA A 15 -9.42 6.18 0.89
C ALA A 15 -9.08 5.23 2.05
N ASN A 16 -9.93 4.22 2.23
CA ASN A 16 -9.57 2.98 2.92
C ASN A 16 -8.71 2.10 1.99
N SER A 17 -7.44 2.42 1.85
CA SER A 17 -6.51 1.76 0.95
C SER A 17 -5.32 1.16 1.70
N GLY A 18 -4.44 0.48 0.97
CA GLY A 18 -3.19 -0.05 1.52
C GLY A 18 -2.36 1.01 2.26
N ILE A 19 -2.27 2.23 1.73
CA ILE A 19 -1.53 3.33 2.36
C ILE A 19 -2.17 3.77 3.68
N ALA A 20 -3.50 3.90 3.72
CA ALA A 20 -4.21 4.21 4.97
C ALA A 20 -4.03 3.10 6.02
N ARG A 21 -3.96 1.83 5.58
CA ARG A 21 -3.66 0.69 6.45
C ARG A 21 -2.26 0.77 7.04
N VAL A 22 -1.25 1.10 6.23
CA VAL A 22 0.13 1.31 6.69
C VAL A 22 0.17 2.32 7.83
N TRP A 23 -0.36 3.52 7.62
CA TRP A 23 -0.31 4.58 8.63
C TRP A 23 -1.16 4.29 9.88
N ARG A 24 -2.34 3.68 9.71
CA ARG A 24 -3.15 3.22 10.85
C ARG A 24 -2.39 2.21 11.70
N SER A 25 -1.64 1.32 11.06
CA SER A 25 -0.85 0.31 11.76
C SER A 25 0.35 0.92 12.47
N ILE A 26 1.11 1.81 11.82
CA ILE A 26 2.23 2.54 12.42
C ILE A 26 1.75 3.35 13.64
N PHE A 27 0.67 4.12 13.52
CA PHE A 27 0.12 4.91 14.64
C PHE A 27 -0.30 4.02 15.80
N ARG A 28 -0.89 2.87 15.53
CA ARG A 28 -1.26 1.91 16.57
C ARG A 28 -0.04 1.36 17.29
N GLU A 29 0.98 0.93 16.55
CA GLU A 29 2.22 0.39 17.12
C GLU A 29 2.95 1.44 17.97
N TRP A 30 3.02 2.70 17.52
CA TRP A 30 3.60 3.79 18.30
C TRP A 30 2.79 4.10 19.55
N HIS A 31 1.45 4.11 19.47
CA HIS A 31 0.59 4.29 20.62
C HIS A 31 0.77 3.15 21.65
N GLU A 32 0.72 1.89 21.20
CA GLU A 32 0.86 0.71 22.08
C GLU A 32 2.27 0.60 22.71
N SER A 33 3.29 1.22 22.11
CA SER A 33 4.67 1.20 22.58
C SER A 33 5.17 2.50 23.19
N TYR A 34 4.32 3.49 23.32
CA TYR A 34 4.67 4.81 23.85
C TYR A 34 5.79 5.52 23.06
N LEU A 35 5.87 5.29 21.74
CA LEU A 35 6.80 5.96 20.86
C LEU A 35 6.15 7.23 20.29
N LEU A 36 6.94 8.30 20.15
CA LEU A 36 6.52 9.61 19.64
C LEU A 36 5.28 10.18 20.35
N GLU A 37 5.19 9.99 21.68
CA GLU A 37 4.12 10.60 22.47
C GLU A 37 4.14 12.12 22.27
N GLY A 38 2.95 12.69 22.03
CA GLY A 38 2.81 14.12 21.74
C GLY A 38 3.13 14.51 20.31
N ALA A 39 3.42 13.56 19.39
CA ALA A 39 3.51 13.88 17.98
C ALA A 39 2.20 14.53 17.48
N VAL A 40 2.33 15.54 16.63
CA VAL A 40 1.19 16.31 16.10
C VAL A 40 0.72 15.69 14.81
N ILE A 41 -0.53 15.28 14.76
CA ILE A 41 -1.18 14.73 13.56
C ILE A 41 -2.05 15.84 12.94
N ILE A 42 -1.72 16.25 11.73
CA ILE A 42 -2.59 17.08 10.90
C ILE A 42 -3.76 16.23 10.43
N ASP A 43 -4.94 16.50 10.97
CA ASP A 43 -6.14 15.74 10.72
C ASP A 43 -7.05 16.46 9.73
N ARG A 44 -6.96 16.04 8.49
CA ARG A 44 -7.72 16.63 7.41
C ARG A 44 -9.16 16.12 7.43
N ASP A 45 -10.09 17.07 7.54
CA ASP A 45 -11.53 16.78 7.54
C ASP A 45 -11.93 15.72 8.61
N ARG A 46 -11.15 15.62 9.69
CA ARG A 46 -11.34 14.68 10.81
C ARG A 46 -11.44 13.22 10.40
N THR A 47 -10.57 12.82 9.48
CA THR A 47 -10.55 11.47 8.92
C THR A 47 -9.51 10.55 9.57
N CYS A 48 -8.57 11.09 10.36
CA CYS A 48 -7.53 10.31 11.00
C CYS A 48 -8.07 9.43 12.14
N PRO A 49 -7.52 8.24 12.34
CA PRO A 49 -7.81 7.45 13.55
C PRO A 49 -7.31 8.20 14.79
N ARG A 50 -8.08 8.15 15.89
CA ARG A 50 -7.75 8.83 17.13
C ARG A 50 -7.03 7.91 18.10
N PHE A 51 -5.89 8.40 18.64
CA PHE A 51 -5.11 7.76 19.71
C PHE A 51 -4.75 8.82 20.74
N ASP A 52 -4.92 8.51 22.02
CA ASP A 52 -4.73 9.48 23.11
C ASP A 52 -3.27 9.93 23.29
N SER A 53 -2.32 9.20 22.72
CA SER A 53 -0.89 9.55 22.75
C SER A 53 -0.50 10.68 21.80
N PHE A 54 -1.37 11.11 20.88
CA PHE A 54 -1.06 12.12 19.86
C PHE A 54 -1.89 13.40 20.04
N VAL A 55 -1.33 14.50 19.59
CA VAL A 55 -2.01 15.79 19.47
C VAL A 55 -2.58 15.92 18.06
N TYR A 56 -3.78 16.47 17.92
CA TYR A 56 -4.43 16.60 16.61
C TYR A 56 -4.68 18.07 16.28
N GLU A 57 -4.28 18.47 15.08
CA GLU A 57 -4.55 19.78 14.49
C GLU A 57 -5.52 19.60 13.32
N ASP A 58 -6.71 20.19 13.46
CA ASP A 58 -7.72 20.16 12.39
C ASP A 58 -7.23 21.02 11.21
N MET A 59 -7.29 20.45 10.01
CA MET A 59 -6.98 21.17 8.77
C MET A 59 -8.06 20.89 7.71
N PRO A 60 -8.37 21.85 6.83
CA PRO A 60 -9.31 21.62 5.72
C PRO A 60 -8.85 20.47 4.84
N ARG A 61 -9.83 19.90 4.13
CA ARG A 61 -9.59 18.87 3.13
C ARG A 61 -8.59 19.35 2.08
N TYR A 62 -7.62 18.51 1.74
CA TYR A 62 -6.72 18.73 0.63
C TYR A 62 -7.50 18.61 -0.69
N ASP A 63 -7.43 19.62 -1.54
CA ASP A 63 -8.24 19.71 -2.76
C ASP A 63 -7.49 19.35 -4.04
N PHE A 64 -6.19 19.04 -3.97
CA PHE A 64 -5.29 18.76 -5.08
C PHE A 64 -5.16 19.93 -6.09
N VAL A 65 -5.72 21.10 -5.80
CA VAL A 65 -5.69 22.29 -6.65
C VAL A 65 -4.83 23.39 -6.05
N HIS A 66 -5.08 23.75 -4.79
CA HIS A 66 -4.37 24.84 -4.10
C HIS A 66 -3.19 24.30 -3.27
N THR A 67 -2.34 23.50 -3.90
CA THR A 67 -1.27 22.77 -3.21
C THR A 67 -0.24 23.67 -2.55
N SER A 68 0.02 24.89 -3.09
CA SER A 68 0.94 25.83 -2.46
C SER A 68 0.34 26.49 -1.21
N ASN A 69 -0.96 26.79 -1.19
CA ASN A 69 -1.64 27.27 0.02
C ASN A 69 -1.53 26.24 1.14
N ASP A 70 -1.66 24.98 0.77
CA ASP A 70 -1.55 23.85 1.68
C ASP A 70 -0.14 23.74 2.31
N VAL A 71 0.90 23.94 1.51
CA VAL A 71 2.30 23.95 1.99
C VAL A 71 2.52 25.06 3.02
N PHE A 72 1.99 26.28 2.79
CA PHE A 72 2.10 27.38 3.75
C PHE A 72 1.34 27.09 5.05
N ALA A 73 0.14 26.50 4.97
CA ALA A 73 -0.62 26.11 6.14
C ALA A 73 0.07 25.01 6.97
N ILE A 74 0.71 24.04 6.30
CA ILE A 74 1.55 23.02 6.96
C ILE A 74 2.73 23.68 7.67
N GLU A 75 3.40 24.64 7.01
CA GLU A 75 4.53 25.37 7.58
C GLU A 75 4.11 26.11 8.86
N GLU A 76 2.95 26.77 8.87
CA GLU A 76 2.41 27.45 10.06
C GLU A 76 2.18 26.45 11.21
N ILE A 77 1.65 25.26 10.95
CA ILE A 77 1.47 24.22 11.96
C ILE A 77 2.83 23.74 12.47
N CYS A 78 3.80 23.52 11.59
CA CYS A 78 5.14 23.13 11.97
C CYS A 78 5.79 24.18 12.90
N HIS A 79 5.69 25.47 12.58
CA HIS A 79 6.17 26.55 13.42
C HIS A 79 5.44 26.65 14.76
N LYS A 80 4.11 26.53 14.76
CA LYS A 80 3.28 26.54 15.98
C LYS A 80 3.73 25.51 17.01
N HIS A 81 4.19 24.35 16.54
CA HIS A 81 4.61 23.23 17.38
C HIS A 81 6.12 23.08 17.51
N ASP A 82 6.91 24.04 16.99
CA ASP A 82 8.39 23.97 16.93
C ASP A 82 8.87 22.62 16.37
N ALA A 83 8.32 22.19 15.25
CA ALA A 83 8.59 20.89 14.65
C ALA A 83 10.07 20.73 14.26
N ASP A 84 10.66 19.63 14.67
CA ASP A 84 12.02 19.23 14.27
C ASP A 84 12.01 18.42 12.95
N ILE A 85 10.98 17.60 12.76
CA ILE A 85 10.84 16.68 11.63
C ILE A 85 9.38 16.68 11.17
N PHE A 86 9.20 16.63 9.86
CA PHE A 86 7.91 16.46 9.21
C PHE A 86 7.81 15.12 8.48
N LEU A 87 6.66 14.46 8.56
CA LEU A 87 6.28 13.31 7.75
C LEU A 87 4.95 13.55 7.07
N SER A 88 4.75 12.92 5.92
CA SER A 88 3.45 12.90 5.26
C SER A 88 3.02 11.47 4.93
N SER A 89 1.75 11.21 5.12
CA SER A 89 1.15 9.96 4.64
C SER A 89 0.97 9.92 3.11
N TYR A 90 1.31 11.03 2.42
CA TYR A 90 1.31 11.10 0.96
C TYR A 90 2.43 12.04 0.44
N TYR A 91 2.14 13.09 -0.35
CA TYR A 91 3.14 13.92 -1.03
C TYR A 91 3.13 15.40 -0.59
N THR A 92 2.61 15.69 0.60
CA THR A 92 2.64 17.05 1.17
C THR A 92 3.99 17.35 1.81
N THR A 93 4.37 18.62 1.81
CA THR A 93 5.65 19.08 2.35
C THR A 93 5.48 20.38 3.11
N PRO A 94 6.30 20.68 4.14
CA PRO A 94 6.50 22.02 4.67
C PRO A 94 7.47 22.82 3.78
N ILE A 95 7.96 23.95 4.25
CA ILE A 95 8.99 24.77 3.59
C ILE A 95 10.35 24.59 4.25
N SER A 96 10.42 24.78 5.57
CA SER A 96 11.69 24.88 6.30
C SER A 96 12.04 23.65 7.13
N VAL A 97 11.04 22.83 7.47
CA VAL A 97 11.26 21.69 8.36
C VAL A 97 11.74 20.46 7.56
N PRO A 98 12.84 19.81 8.00
CA PRO A 98 13.33 18.58 7.36
C PRO A 98 12.25 17.50 7.29
N SER A 99 12.07 16.90 6.13
CA SER A 99 11.03 15.88 5.92
C SER A 99 11.61 14.49 5.66
N LEU A 100 10.96 13.50 6.26
CA LEU A 100 11.14 12.09 5.98
C LEU A 100 9.97 11.62 5.10
N MET A 101 10.24 11.08 3.92
CA MET A 101 9.22 10.68 2.97
C MET A 101 9.05 9.17 2.94
N MET A 102 7.82 8.68 3.07
CA MET A 102 7.50 7.28 2.81
C MET A 102 7.15 7.06 1.33
N LEU A 103 7.86 6.12 0.71
CA LEU A 103 7.70 5.74 -0.69
C LEU A 103 6.96 4.42 -0.80
N TYR A 104 5.81 4.46 -1.46
CA TYR A 104 4.97 3.28 -1.66
C TYR A 104 5.27 2.56 -2.96
N ASP A 105 5.60 3.29 -4.02
CA ASP A 105 5.93 2.76 -5.34
C ASP A 105 6.53 3.84 -6.24
N MET A 106 7.06 3.41 -7.39
CA MET A 106 7.49 4.26 -8.49
C MET A 106 6.68 3.94 -9.77
N ILE A 107 5.40 3.60 -9.59
CA ILE A 107 4.49 3.24 -10.69
C ILE A 107 4.35 4.37 -11.73
N PRO A 108 4.13 5.64 -11.34
CA PRO A 108 3.99 6.71 -12.32
C PRO A 108 5.22 6.87 -13.20
N GLU A 109 6.40 6.81 -12.61
CA GLU A 109 7.67 6.94 -13.30
C GLU A 109 7.94 5.71 -14.19
N ARG A 110 7.72 4.51 -13.65
CA ARG A 110 7.98 3.24 -14.33
C ARG A 110 7.05 3.00 -15.53
N PHE A 111 5.80 3.42 -15.44
CA PHE A 111 4.79 3.22 -16.48
C PHE A 111 4.52 4.47 -17.32
N GLY A 112 5.39 5.47 -17.26
CA GLY A 112 5.34 6.65 -18.10
C GLY A 112 4.05 7.45 -17.98
N PHE A 113 3.57 7.64 -16.74
CA PHE A 113 2.41 8.51 -16.53
C PHE A 113 2.77 9.96 -16.88
N ASP A 114 1.76 10.75 -17.18
CA ASP A 114 1.97 12.18 -17.43
C ASP A 114 2.40 12.89 -16.13
N MET A 115 3.71 13.04 -15.95
CA MET A 115 4.31 13.68 -14.79
C MET A 115 4.05 15.18 -14.72
N SER A 116 3.45 15.79 -15.78
CA SER A 116 2.99 17.18 -15.77
C SER A 116 1.69 17.37 -14.97
N LEU A 117 0.95 16.29 -14.73
CA LEU A 117 -0.25 16.33 -13.90
C LEU A 117 0.11 16.69 -12.46
N ARG A 118 -0.69 17.56 -11.85
CA ARG A 118 -0.40 18.16 -10.55
C ARG A 118 -0.04 17.15 -9.46
N GLY A 119 -0.79 16.07 -9.32
CA GLY A 119 -0.52 15.06 -8.31
C GLY A 119 0.86 14.42 -8.42
N TRP A 120 1.34 14.18 -9.64
CA TRP A 120 2.66 13.62 -9.88
C TRP A 120 3.78 14.65 -9.74
N ARG A 121 3.50 15.91 -10.07
CA ARG A 121 4.43 17.02 -9.74
C ARG A 121 4.63 17.18 -8.24
N GLU A 122 3.57 17.07 -7.44
CA GLU A 122 3.70 17.12 -5.97
C GLU A 122 4.53 15.94 -5.45
N LYS A 123 4.41 14.75 -6.05
CA LYS A 123 5.29 13.61 -5.73
C LYS A 123 6.76 13.92 -6.04
N ASP A 124 7.07 14.42 -7.24
CA ASP A 124 8.44 14.82 -7.62
C ASP A 124 8.98 15.88 -6.68
N MET A 125 8.18 16.88 -6.34
CA MET A 125 8.56 17.95 -5.42
C MET A 125 8.79 17.42 -3.99
N ALA A 126 7.95 16.50 -3.51
CA ALA A 126 8.13 15.88 -2.21
C ALA A 126 9.44 15.05 -2.15
N ILE A 127 9.75 14.32 -3.23
CA ILE A 127 11.01 13.58 -3.35
C ILE A 127 12.21 14.54 -3.29
N ARG A 128 12.18 15.68 -4.01
CA ARG A 128 13.27 16.65 -4.01
C ARG A 128 13.42 17.43 -2.71
N HIS A 129 12.32 17.60 -1.96
CA HIS A 129 12.33 18.26 -0.66
C HIS A 129 12.80 17.33 0.47
N ALA A 130 12.57 16.05 0.35
CA ALA A 130 12.83 15.08 1.42
C ALA A 130 14.33 14.99 1.76
N CYS A 131 14.62 14.90 3.05
CA CYS A 131 15.97 14.74 3.61
C CYS A 131 16.31 13.28 3.88
N GLY A 132 15.31 12.40 3.88
CA GLY A 132 15.45 10.96 4.06
C GLY A 132 14.22 10.22 3.51
N PHE A 133 14.38 8.93 3.27
CA PHE A 133 13.36 8.11 2.65
C PHE A 133 13.14 6.80 3.39
N LEU A 134 11.87 6.43 3.52
CA LEU A 134 11.42 5.10 3.92
C LEU A 134 10.77 4.44 2.71
N SER A 135 11.33 3.35 2.25
CA SER A 135 10.75 2.56 1.16
C SER A 135 10.06 1.32 1.72
N ILE A 136 8.87 0.99 1.21
CA ILE A 136 8.13 -0.20 1.67
C ILE A 136 8.65 -1.50 1.08
N SER A 137 9.64 -1.43 0.15
CA SER A 137 10.32 -2.60 -0.42
C SER A 137 11.69 -2.23 -0.96
N HIS A 138 12.57 -3.22 -1.10
CA HIS A 138 13.87 -3.05 -1.78
C HIS A 138 13.70 -2.68 -3.25
N ASN A 139 12.65 -3.20 -3.89
CA ASN A 139 12.33 -2.84 -5.28
C ASN A 139 12.03 -1.36 -5.42
N THR A 140 11.14 -0.82 -4.56
CA THR A 140 10.79 0.62 -4.58
C THR A 140 12.01 1.49 -4.27
N ALA A 141 12.88 1.06 -3.33
CA ALA A 141 14.13 1.76 -3.03
C ALA A 141 15.08 1.79 -4.25
N ARG A 142 15.23 0.67 -4.94
CA ARG A 142 16.04 0.58 -6.17
C ARG A 142 15.48 1.47 -7.28
N ASP A 143 14.17 1.45 -7.48
CA ASP A 143 13.51 2.27 -8.49
C ASP A 143 13.65 3.76 -8.17
N LEU A 144 13.54 4.18 -6.89
CA LEU A 144 13.83 5.56 -6.50
C LEU A 144 15.23 5.98 -6.94
N LEU A 145 16.25 5.18 -6.61
CA LEU A 145 17.64 5.49 -6.94
C LEU A 145 17.93 5.42 -8.45
N GLU A 146 17.15 4.67 -9.21
CA GLU A 146 17.21 4.64 -10.68
C GLU A 146 16.66 5.93 -11.29
N PHE A 147 15.48 6.40 -10.81
CA PHE A 147 14.84 7.60 -11.35
C PHE A 147 15.40 8.90 -10.80
N TYR A 148 16.00 8.87 -9.59
CA TYR A 148 16.59 10.01 -8.90
C TYR A 148 18.03 9.67 -8.45
N PRO A 149 18.98 9.58 -9.40
CA PRO A 149 20.35 9.14 -9.10
C PRO A 149 21.13 10.14 -8.23
N GLU A 150 20.63 11.36 -8.05
CA GLU A 150 21.18 12.35 -7.11
C GLU A 150 20.91 12.01 -5.64
N ILE A 151 19.96 11.13 -5.34
CA ILE A 151 19.65 10.73 -3.96
C ILE A 151 20.70 9.74 -3.47
N PRO A 152 21.36 10.04 -2.31
CA PRO A 152 22.34 9.12 -1.76
C PRO A 152 21.68 7.83 -1.25
N ALA A 153 22.20 6.67 -1.64
CA ALA A 153 21.62 5.38 -1.24
C ALA A 153 21.51 5.19 0.29
N HIS A 154 22.41 5.82 1.06
CA HIS A 154 22.37 5.73 2.52
C HIS A 154 21.22 6.53 3.17
N SER A 155 20.56 7.44 2.42
CA SER A 155 19.38 8.18 2.89
C SER A 155 18.08 7.38 2.75
N VAL A 156 18.12 6.18 2.13
CA VAL A 156 16.96 5.33 1.91
C VAL A 156 17.01 4.13 2.85
N LYS A 157 16.00 4.00 3.71
CA LYS A 157 15.79 2.80 4.54
C LYS A 157 14.62 2.00 4.00
N VAL A 158 14.72 0.67 4.08
CA VAL A 158 13.61 -0.23 3.72
C VAL A 158 12.91 -0.67 4.98
N ALA A 159 11.59 -0.50 5.00
CA ALA A 159 10.69 -0.93 6.06
C ALA A 159 9.51 -1.67 5.42
N HIS A 160 9.58 -3.01 5.41
CA HIS A 160 8.51 -3.83 4.82
C HIS A 160 7.19 -3.64 5.56
N CYS A 161 6.10 -3.69 4.82
CA CYS A 161 4.77 -3.72 5.41
C CYS A 161 4.56 -4.97 6.26
N GLY A 162 3.77 -4.85 7.33
CA GLY A 162 3.38 -5.96 8.17
C GLY A 162 2.05 -6.59 7.79
N VAL A 163 1.69 -7.66 8.49
CA VAL A 163 0.35 -8.23 8.51
C VAL A 163 -0.24 -8.17 9.92
N ASN A 164 -1.53 -7.84 10.02
CA ASN A 164 -2.22 -7.83 11.31
C ASN A 164 -2.73 -9.24 11.64
N ASN A 165 -1.94 -10.02 12.37
CA ASN A 165 -2.28 -11.40 12.76
C ASN A 165 -3.51 -11.52 13.69
N ARG A 166 -4.00 -10.41 14.27
CA ARG A 166 -5.28 -10.41 15.02
C ARG A 166 -6.49 -10.47 14.07
N VAL A 167 -6.31 -10.05 12.82
CA VAL A 167 -7.32 -10.03 11.78
C VAL A 167 -7.08 -11.13 10.75
N PHE A 168 -5.87 -11.17 10.18
CA PHE A 168 -5.50 -12.13 9.15
C PHE A 168 -4.86 -13.37 9.77
N HIS A 169 -5.67 -14.42 9.93
CA HIS A 169 -5.28 -15.74 10.41
C HIS A 169 -6.28 -16.78 9.88
N PRO A 170 -5.95 -18.07 9.89
CA PRO A 170 -6.89 -19.13 9.49
C PRO A 170 -8.17 -19.10 10.30
N ARG A 171 -9.32 -19.12 9.63
CA ARG A 171 -10.64 -19.00 10.24
C ARG A 171 -11.33 -20.37 10.41
N SER A 172 -12.27 -20.43 11.34
CA SER A 172 -13.04 -21.63 11.60
C SER A 172 -14.05 -21.94 10.48
N GLN A 173 -14.38 -23.22 10.31
CA GLN A 173 -15.39 -23.65 9.36
C GLN A 173 -16.78 -23.03 9.62
N ALA A 174 -17.09 -22.70 10.87
CA ALA A 174 -18.34 -22.04 11.23
C ALA A 174 -18.41 -20.60 10.69
N GLU A 175 -17.30 -19.82 10.82
CA GLU A 175 -17.21 -18.46 10.27
C GLU A 175 -17.29 -18.49 8.75
N ILE A 176 -16.57 -19.43 8.12
CA ILE A 176 -16.58 -19.63 6.66
C ILE A 176 -18.00 -19.92 6.16
N SER A 177 -18.68 -20.89 6.78
CA SER A 177 -20.04 -21.25 6.39
C SER A 177 -21.03 -20.10 6.57
N ALA A 178 -20.92 -19.34 7.65
CA ALA A 178 -21.76 -18.18 7.89
C ALA A 178 -21.56 -17.09 6.81
N LEU A 179 -20.29 -16.83 6.45
CA LEU A 179 -19.97 -15.82 5.43
C LEU A 179 -20.43 -16.25 4.02
N LYS A 180 -20.20 -17.51 3.65
CA LYS A 180 -20.67 -18.05 2.37
C LYS A 180 -22.20 -17.94 2.26
N ASN A 181 -22.93 -18.27 3.32
CA ASN A 181 -24.40 -18.10 3.35
C ASN A 181 -24.81 -16.62 3.21
N LYS A 182 -24.11 -15.70 3.90
CA LYS A 182 -24.38 -14.24 3.82
C LYS A 182 -24.31 -13.72 2.38
N TYR A 183 -23.31 -14.17 1.62
CA TYR A 183 -23.06 -13.71 0.25
C TYR A 183 -23.57 -14.67 -0.84
N SER A 184 -24.29 -15.74 -0.45
CA SER A 184 -24.84 -16.76 -1.35
C SER A 184 -23.78 -17.44 -2.23
N ILE A 185 -22.58 -17.65 -1.70
CA ILE A 185 -21.48 -18.34 -2.36
C ILE A 185 -21.60 -19.83 -2.02
N GLN A 186 -21.91 -20.66 -3.01
CA GLN A 186 -22.13 -22.09 -2.80
C GLN A 186 -20.90 -22.93 -3.13
N ASP A 187 -20.15 -22.54 -4.15
CA ASP A 187 -19.02 -23.28 -4.69
C ASP A 187 -17.68 -22.92 -4.02
N ASN A 188 -16.67 -23.71 -4.32
CA ASN A 188 -15.28 -23.29 -4.15
C ASN A 188 -14.99 -22.09 -5.04
N TYR A 189 -14.06 -21.23 -4.65
CA TYR A 189 -13.81 -20.00 -5.42
C TYR A 189 -12.34 -19.62 -5.46
N TYR A 190 -11.96 -18.93 -6.54
CA TYR A 190 -10.72 -18.14 -6.61
C TYR A 190 -11.00 -16.73 -6.18
N LEU A 191 -10.04 -16.14 -5.48
CA LEU A 191 -10.14 -14.78 -4.98
C LEU A 191 -9.27 -13.83 -5.83
N PHE A 192 -9.85 -12.70 -6.23
CA PHE A 192 -9.15 -11.60 -6.85
C PHE A 192 -9.33 -10.34 -5.99
N VAL A 193 -8.22 -9.74 -5.56
CA VAL A 193 -8.25 -8.54 -4.68
C VAL A 193 -7.62 -7.36 -5.39
N GLY A 194 -8.40 -6.31 -5.61
CA GLY A 194 -7.94 -5.06 -6.21
C GLY A 194 -8.70 -4.63 -7.45
N SER A 195 -8.12 -3.67 -8.18
CA SER A 195 -8.72 -3.12 -9.39
C SER A 195 -8.64 -4.11 -10.56
N ARG A 196 -9.76 -4.30 -11.26
CA ARG A 196 -9.88 -5.08 -12.48
C ARG A 196 -9.76 -4.23 -13.76
N SER A 197 -9.49 -2.91 -13.59
CA SER A 197 -9.43 -1.98 -14.71
C SER A 197 -8.27 -2.31 -15.66
N GLN A 198 -8.53 -2.33 -16.95
CA GLN A 198 -7.51 -2.40 -18.00
C GLN A 198 -6.68 -1.11 -18.10
N MET A 199 -7.25 0.00 -17.64
CA MET A 199 -6.58 1.29 -17.63
C MET A 199 -5.39 1.22 -16.66
N LYS A 200 -4.18 1.42 -17.19
CA LYS A 200 -2.88 1.30 -16.52
C LYS A 200 -2.35 -0.15 -16.30
N GLY A 201 -3.06 -1.17 -16.73
CA GLY A 201 -2.65 -2.57 -17.00
C GLY A 201 -1.80 -3.36 -16.01
N TYR A 202 -1.13 -2.72 -15.06
CA TYR A 202 -0.14 -3.40 -14.21
C TYR A 202 -0.74 -4.44 -13.24
N LYS A 203 -2.02 -4.34 -12.87
CA LYS A 203 -2.73 -5.37 -12.08
C LYS A 203 -3.04 -6.65 -12.88
N ASN A 204 -2.98 -6.56 -14.21
CA ASN A 204 -3.04 -7.69 -15.14
C ASN A 204 -4.23 -8.65 -14.92
N ALA A 205 -5.36 -8.12 -14.46
CA ALA A 205 -6.59 -8.90 -14.26
C ALA A 205 -7.03 -9.60 -15.54
N GLN A 206 -6.79 -8.98 -16.70
CA GLN A 206 -7.15 -9.51 -18.01
C GLN A 206 -6.53 -10.89 -18.26
N LEU A 207 -5.26 -11.11 -17.87
CA LEU A 207 -4.62 -12.42 -18.01
C LEU A 207 -5.42 -13.51 -17.29
N PHE A 208 -5.82 -13.26 -16.04
CA PHE A 208 -6.62 -14.21 -15.27
C PHE A 208 -7.95 -14.52 -15.94
N PHE A 209 -8.73 -13.49 -16.27
CA PHE A 209 -10.05 -13.69 -16.84
C PHE A 209 -10.01 -14.34 -18.24
N ASN A 210 -9.07 -13.94 -19.10
CA ASN A 210 -8.91 -14.57 -20.41
C ASN A 210 -8.57 -16.06 -20.29
N SER A 211 -7.75 -16.45 -19.32
CA SER A 211 -7.37 -17.85 -19.10
C SER A 211 -8.56 -18.73 -18.75
N LEU A 212 -9.64 -18.18 -18.18
CA LEU A 212 -10.84 -18.95 -17.84
C LEU A 212 -11.54 -19.56 -19.04
N ALA A 213 -11.38 -18.98 -20.24
CA ALA A 213 -11.92 -19.55 -21.48
C ALA A 213 -11.31 -20.91 -21.82
N GLN A 214 -10.08 -21.19 -21.37
CA GLN A 214 -9.34 -22.41 -21.67
C GLN A 214 -9.54 -23.52 -20.61
N ILE A 215 -10.23 -23.22 -19.49
CA ILE A 215 -10.50 -24.18 -18.42
C ILE A 215 -11.75 -25.00 -18.79
N GLN A 216 -11.60 -26.33 -18.81
CA GLN A 216 -12.67 -27.24 -19.18
C GLN A 216 -13.72 -27.44 -18.09
N GLU A 217 -13.24 -27.65 -16.84
CA GLU A 217 -14.12 -27.86 -15.67
C GLU A 217 -14.21 -26.57 -14.85
N LYS A 218 -15.36 -25.93 -14.89
CA LYS A 218 -15.64 -24.65 -14.22
C LYS A 218 -16.53 -24.86 -12.98
N ASP A 219 -16.10 -25.78 -12.10
CA ASP A 219 -16.75 -26.13 -10.83
C ASP A 219 -16.37 -25.19 -9.69
N PHE A 220 -16.18 -23.91 -10.00
CA PHE A 220 -15.81 -22.85 -9.06
C PHE A 220 -16.45 -21.52 -9.44
N SER A 221 -16.53 -20.63 -8.48
CA SER A 221 -16.88 -19.22 -8.68
C SER A 221 -15.64 -18.31 -8.55
N ILE A 222 -15.82 -17.04 -8.84
CA ILE A 222 -14.79 -16.01 -8.65
C ILE A 222 -15.34 -14.95 -7.70
N VAL A 223 -14.60 -14.67 -6.64
CA VAL A 223 -14.89 -13.58 -5.72
C VAL A 223 -13.90 -12.46 -5.98
N CYS A 224 -14.41 -11.29 -6.40
CA CYS A 224 -13.65 -10.09 -6.63
C CYS A 224 -13.89 -9.10 -5.50
N ILE A 225 -12.84 -8.69 -4.81
CA ILE A 225 -12.91 -7.74 -3.70
C ILE A 225 -12.25 -6.43 -4.11
N GLY A 226 -12.99 -5.33 -4.00
CA GLY A 226 -12.57 -4.02 -4.46
C GLY A 226 -12.74 -3.82 -5.98
N GLY A 227 -12.15 -2.74 -6.50
CA GLY A 227 -12.34 -2.33 -7.89
C GLY A 227 -13.64 -1.56 -8.11
N LYS A 228 -14.20 -1.54 -9.31
CA LYS A 228 -15.48 -0.91 -9.59
C LYS A 228 -16.64 -1.80 -9.14
N PRO A 229 -17.80 -1.20 -8.78
CA PRO A 229 -18.99 -1.97 -8.39
C PRO A 229 -19.62 -2.74 -9.57
N GLU A 230 -19.24 -2.40 -10.78
CA GLU A 230 -19.74 -3.02 -12.02
C GLU A 230 -18.64 -3.90 -12.63
N LEU A 231 -19.06 -4.98 -13.29
CA LEU A 231 -18.14 -5.81 -14.09
C LEU A 231 -17.68 -5.03 -15.32
N GLU A 232 -16.41 -5.10 -15.57
CA GLU A 232 -15.78 -4.62 -16.79
C GLU A 232 -16.26 -5.48 -17.99
N ASP A 233 -16.44 -4.84 -19.17
CA ASP A 233 -17.06 -5.50 -20.33
C ASP A 233 -16.29 -6.76 -20.79
N TYR A 234 -14.98 -6.76 -20.68
CA TYR A 234 -14.16 -7.91 -21.03
C TYR A 234 -14.36 -9.12 -20.10
N ILE A 235 -14.91 -8.91 -18.89
CA ILE A 235 -15.23 -9.97 -17.92
C ILE A 235 -16.63 -10.52 -18.15
N LYS A 236 -17.57 -9.70 -18.63
CA LYS A 236 -18.98 -10.08 -18.81
C LYS A 236 -19.16 -11.29 -19.71
N VAL A 237 -18.24 -11.55 -20.63
CA VAL A 237 -18.32 -12.72 -21.52
C VAL A 237 -18.22 -14.06 -20.79
N PHE A 238 -17.70 -14.07 -19.55
CA PHE A 238 -17.53 -15.28 -18.73
C PHE A 238 -18.70 -15.53 -17.77
N THR A 239 -19.61 -14.57 -17.58
CA THR A 239 -20.70 -14.65 -16.58
C THR A 239 -21.76 -15.71 -16.90
N SER A 240 -21.82 -16.23 -18.14
CA SER A 240 -22.71 -17.32 -18.50
C SER A 240 -22.19 -18.71 -18.06
N GLU A 241 -20.93 -18.80 -17.67
CA GLU A 241 -20.29 -20.08 -17.37
C GLU A 241 -19.71 -20.16 -15.95
N ILE A 242 -19.45 -19.01 -15.32
CA ILE A 242 -18.83 -18.91 -13.99
C ILE A 242 -19.56 -17.82 -13.20
N ASP A 243 -19.95 -18.12 -11.98
CA ASP A 243 -20.50 -17.11 -11.07
C ASP A 243 -19.39 -16.17 -10.60
N ILE A 244 -19.61 -14.86 -10.78
CA ILE A 244 -18.66 -13.81 -10.39
C ILE A 244 -19.32 -12.90 -9.37
N HIS A 245 -18.77 -12.88 -8.15
CA HIS A 245 -19.23 -12.06 -7.05
C HIS A 245 -18.35 -10.81 -6.91
N LEU A 246 -18.96 -9.62 -6.87
CA LEU A 246 -18.29 -8.34 -6.65
C LEU A 246 -18.61 -7.86 -5.25
N LEU A 247 -17.62 -7.78 -4.37
CA LEU A 247 -17.84 -7.50 -2.97
C LEU A 247 -17.01 -6.31 -2.48
N TYR A 248 -17.61 -5.56 -1.54
CA TYR A 248 -16.96 -4.56 -0.69
C TYR A 248 -17.16 -5.00 0.75
N ILE A 249 -16.09 -5.37 1.42
CA ILE A 249 -16.11 -6.06 2.70
C ILE A 249 -15.10 -5.47 3.67
N SER A 250 -15.23 -5.81 4.94
CA SER A 250 -14.25 -5.47 5.99
C SER A 250 -13.01 -6.36 5.90
N ASP A 251 -11.94 -5.98 6.61
CA ASP A 251 -10.73 -6.79 6.72
C ASP A 251 -10.99 -8.14 7.40
N GLU A 252 -11.91 -8.18 8.38
CA GLU A 252 -12.34 -9.41 9.05
C GLU A 252 -13.01 -10.37 8.08
N GLU A 253 -13.91 -9.87 7.24
CA GLU A 253 -14.56 -10.68 6.21
C GLU A 253 -13.57 -11.12 5.13
N LEU A 254 -12.63 -10.24 4.73
CA LEU A 254 -11.57 -10.56 3.80
C LEU A 254 -10.70 -11.71 4.32
N SER A 255 -10.37 -11.71 5.62
CA SER A 255 -9.64 -12.80 6.27
C SER A 255 -10.38 -14.14 6.17
N ILE A 256 -11.72 -14.13 6.29
CA ILE A 256 -12.53 -15.34 6.14
C ILE A 256 -12.52 -15.82 4.69
N PHE A 257 -12.64 -14.89 3.73
CA PHE A 257 -12.55 -15.24 2.30
C PHE A 257 -11.18 -15.83 1.94
N TYR A 258 -10.08 -15.27 2.44
CA TYR A 258 -8.76 -15.87 2.24
C TYR A 258 -8.70 -17.29 2.80
N SER A 259 -9.26 -17.54 3.99
CA SER A 259 -9.14 -18.85 4.65
C SER A 259 -9.81 -20.00 3.90
N ASP A 260 -10.82 -19.73 3.06
CA ASP A 260 -11.57 -20.75 2.31
C ASP A 260 -11.24 -20.78 0.81
N ALA A 261 -10.61 -19.75 0.27
CA ALA A 261 -10.32 -19.67 -1.16
C ALA A 261 -9.45 -20.85 -1.65
N ILE A 262 -9.69 -21.28 -2.89
CA ILE A 262 -8.78 -22.19 -3.57
C ILE A 262 -7.40 -21.55 -3.66
N ALA A 263 -7.35 -20.29 -4.11
CA ALA A 263 -6.16 -19.47 -4.13
C ALA A 263 -6.53 -17.99 -4.30
N LEU A 264 -5.67 -17.09 -3.82
CA LEU A 264 -5.59 -15.71 -4.28
C LEU A 264 -4.90 -15.69 -5.65
N VAL A 265 -5.56 -15.12 -6.66
CA VAL A 265 -4.96 -14.85 -7.98
C VAL A 265 -4.55 -13.39 -8.05
N TYR A 266 -3.24 -13.15 -8.06
CA TYR A 266 -2.64 -11.82 -8.00
C TYR A 266 -1.57 -11.64 -9.09
N PRO A 267 -1.97 -11.55 -10.37
CA PRO A 267 -1.07 -11.63 -11.52
C PRO A 267 -0.39 -10.30 -11.84
N SER A 268 -0.24 -9.40 -10.86
CA SER A 268 0.30 -8.06 -11.05
C SER A 268 1.69 -8.09 -11.68
N LEU A 269 1.93 -7.16 -12.60
CA LEU A 269 3.22 -6.95 -13.27
C LEU A 269 4.12 -5.97 -12.51
N TYR A 270 3.59 -5.30 -11.51
CA TYR A 270 4.32 -4.41 -10.62
C TYR A 270 3.49 -4.08 -9.38
N GLU A 271 4.15 -4.06 -8.22
CA GLU A 271 3.59 -3.61 -6.94
C GLU A 271 4.64 -2.84 -6.16
N GLY A 272 4.18 -1.97 -5.24
CA GLY A 272 5.08 -1.35 -4.28
C GLY A 272 5.50 -2.31 -3.17
N PHE A 273 4.59 -3.24 -2.77
CA PHE A 273 4.88 -4.35 -1.85
C PHE A 273 4.06 -5.60 -2.17
N GLY A 274 2.74 -5.56 -2.01
CA GLY A 274 1.86 -6.71 -2.22
C GLY A 274 1.16 -7.17 -0.94
N LEU A 275 0.57 -6.25 -0.18
CA LEU A 275 -0.18 -6.55 1.05
C LEU A 275 -1.15 -7.74 0.90
N PRO A 276 -1.96 -7.86 -0.18
CA PRO A 276 -2.85 -9.00 -0.35
C PRO A 276 -2.15 -10.36 -0.34
N ILE A 277 -0.89 -10.42 -0.76
CA ILE A 277 -0.10 -11.66 -0.78
C ILE A 277 0.17 -12.14 0.65
N ILE A 278 0.74 -11.27 1.50
CA ILE A 278 1.06 -11.64 2.88
C ILE A 278 -0.20 -11.85 3.73
N GLU A 279 -1.29 -11.12 3.45
CA GLU A 279 -2.58 -11.29 4.11
C GLU A 279 -3.20 -12.66 3.78
N ALA A 280 -3.19 -13.04 2.50
CA ALA A 280 -3.65 -14.34 2.04
C ALA A 280 -2.83 -15.48 2.66
N MET A 281 -1.51 -15.37 2.64
CA MET A 281 -0.59 -16.34 3.24
C MET A 281 -0.81 -16.48 4.75
N ALA A 282 -1.03 -15.37 5.47
CA ALA A 282 -1.34 -15.40 6.90
C ALA A 282 -2.65 -16.12 7.23
N CYS A 283 -3.59 -16.17 6.28
CA CYS A 283 -4.85 -16.90 6.39
C CYS A 283 -4.77 -18.36 5.87
N GLY A 284 -3.61 -18.82 5.44
CA GLY A 284 -3.43 -20.15 4.86
C GLY A 284 -3.98 -20.29 3.43
N CYS A 285 -4.11 -19.19 2.70
CA CYS A 285 -4.53 -19.17 1.30
C CYS A 285 -3.33 -19.37 0.37
N PRO A 286 -3.34 -20.33 -0.56
CA PRO A 286 -2.37 -20.40 -1.64
C PRO A 286 -2.41 -19.12 -2.49
N VAL A 287 -1.27 -18.71 -3.03
CA VAL A 287 -1.16 -17.52 -3.87
C VAL A 287 -0.60 -17.88 -5.24
N ILE A 288 -1.29 -17.46 -6.31
CA ILE A 288 -0.79 -17.47 -7.68
C ILE A 288 -0.39 -16.03 -8.01
N THR A 289 0.89 -15.81 -8.34
CA THR A 289 1.40 -14.45 -8.61
C THR A 289 2.58 -14.46 -9.57
N THR A 290 3.16 -13.29 -9.83
CA THR A 290 4.32 -13.13 -10.72
C THR A 290 5.61 -12.89 -9.92
N GLN A 291 6.74 -12.87 -10.62
CA GLN A 291 8.04 -12.48 -10.04
C GLN A 291 8.41 -11.02 -10.33
N ALA A 292 7.41 -10.16 -10.55
CA ALA A 292 7.63 -8.79 -10.97
C ALA A 292 7.67 -7.80 -9.79
N GLY A 293 8.49 -6.76 -9.90
CA GLY A 293 8.57 -5.68 -8.91
C GLY A 293 8.97 -6.17 -7.51
N SER A 294 8.20 -5.76 -6.51
CA SER A 294 8.38 -6.16 -5.10
C SER A 294 7.69 -7.49 -4.74
N ILE A 295 6.95 -8.10 -5.66
CA ILE A 295 6.18 -9.32 -5.39
C ILE A 295 7.05 -10.45 -4.80
N PRO A 296 8.28 -10.70 -5.31
CA PRO A 296 9.17 -11.71 -4.70
C PRO A 296 9.53 -11.41 -3.24
N GLU A 297 9.56 -10.14 -2.83
CA GLU A 297 9.82 -9.76 -1.43
C GLU A 297 8.63 -10.15 -0.53
N ALA A 298 7.41 -9.89 -1.01
CA ALA A 298 6.18 -10.24 -0.28
C ALA A 298 5.84 -11.74 -0.30
N ALA A 299 6.20 -12.44 -1.38
CA ALA A 299 5.82 -13.84 -1.58
C ALA A 299 6.91 -14.85 -1.17
N GLY A 300 8.18 -14.46 -1.15
CA GLY A 300 9.30 -15.38 -0.94
C GLY A 300 9.26 -16.54 -1.92
N GLU A 301 9.41 -17.76 -1.41
CA GLU A 301 9.24 -19.01 -2.16
C GLU A 301 7.89 -19.70 -1.90
N ALA A 302 6.92 -18.94 -1.33
CA ALA A 302 5.68 -19.48 -0.82
C ALA A 302 4.48 -19.26 -1.77
N ALA A 303 4.72 -18.91 -3.04
CA ALA A 303 3.68 -18.72 -4.05
C ALA A 303 3.88 -19.63 -5.26
N TYR A 304 2.80 -19.87 -6.00
CA TYR A 304 2.86 -20.43 -7.34
C TYR A 304 3.17 -19.31 -8.33
N PHE A 305 4.39 -19.28 -8.84
CA PHE A 305 4.85 -18.22 -9.73
C PHE A 305 4.54 -18.51 -11.19
N ILE A 306 4.10 -17.46 -11.90
CA ILE A 306 3.88 -17.42 -13.35
C ILE A 306 4.64 -16.23 -13.95
N SER A 307 4.87 -16.24 -15.26
CA SER A 307 5.50 -15.10 -15.96
C SER A 307 4.61 -13.85 -15.96
N GLY A 308 3.30 -14.01 -15.85
CA GLY A 308 2.32 -12.93 -16.00
C GLY A 308 2.04 -12.54 -17.45
N LEU A 309 2.57 -13.28 -18.43
CA LEU A 309 2.47 -12.97 -19.87
C LEU A 309 1.77 -14.08 -20.67
N ASP A 310 1.63 -15.28 -20.10
CA ASP A 310 1.14 -16.47 -20.79
C ASP A 310 -0.12 -17.02 -20.12
N GLU A 311 -1.21 -17.09 -20.88
CA GLU A 311 -2.49 -17.66 -20.42
C GLU A 311 -2.37 -19.16 -20.12
N ALA A 312 -1.54 -19.91 -20.83
CA ALA A 312 -1.34 -21.34 -20.57
C ALA A 312 -0.65 -21.59 -19.22
N GLU A 313 0.30 -20.72 -18.81
CA GLU A 313 0.87 -20.77 -17.47
C GLU A 313 -0.18 -20.49 -16.39
N MET A 314 -1.06 -19.50 -16.61
CA MET A 314 -2.13 -19.17 -15.68
C MET A 314 -3.13 -20.33 -15.57
N VAL A 315 -3.55 -20.94 -16.69
CA VAL A 315 -4.42 -22.13 -16.70
C VAL A 315 -3.78 -23.27 -15.91
N LYS A 316 -2.49 -23.53 -16.15
CA LYS A 316 -1.75 -24.55 -15.41
C LYS A 316 -1.71 -24.25 -13.91
N ALA A 317 -1.45 -23.01 -13.52
CA ALA A 317 -1.43 -22.58 -12.12
C ALA A 317 -2.79 -22.77 -11.43
N ILE A 318 -3.89 -22.37 -12.10
CA ILE A 318 -5.27 -22.54 -11.61
C ILE A 318 -5.59 -24.01 -11.35
N VAL A 319 -5.16 -24.93 -12.24
CA VAL A 319 -5.38 -26.36 -12.07
C VAL A 319 -4.46 -26.96 -11.01
N ASP A 320 -3.18 -26.61 -11.04
CA ASP A 320 -2.16 -27.20 -10.17
C ASP A 320 -2.36 -26.87 -8.68
N VAL A 321 -2.78 -25.64 -8.34
CA VAL A 321 -3.00 -25.25 -6.92
C VAL A 321 -4.14 -26.02 -6.25
N ARG A 322 -4.98 -26.73 -7.02
CA ARG A 322 -6.03 -27.62 -6.49
C ARG A 322 -5.49 -29.00 -6.09
N LYS A 323 -4.28 -29.38 -6.54
CA LYS A 323 -3.63 -30.64 -6.17
C LYS A 323 -3.26 -30.62 -4.68
N PRO A 324 -3.66 -31.63 -3.88
CA PRO A 324 -3.46 -31.61 -2.44
C PRO A 324 -2.01 -31.38 -2.01
N GLU A 325 -1.05 -31.99 -2.70
CA GLU A 325 0.37 -31.88 -2.41
C GLU A 325 0.91 -30.45 -2.66
N ILE A 326 0.51 -29.81 -3.76
CA ILE A 326 0.91 -28.43 -4.08
C ILE A 326 0.25 -27.46 -3.13
N ARG A 327 -1.07 -27.63 -2.89
CA ARG A 327 -1.81 -26.79 -1.97
C ARG A 327 -1.20 -26.83 -0.56
N GLN A 328 -0.91 -28.03 -0.05
CA GLN A 328 -0.36 -28.20 1.29
C GLN A 328 1.02 -27.54 1.43
N ASP A 329 1.89 -27.70 0.45
CA ASP A 329 3.22 -27.07 0.42
C ASP A 329 3.10 -25.54 0.44
N LEU A 330 2.25 -24.96 -0.43
CA LEU A 330 2.04 -23.52 -0.51
C LEU A 330 1.45 -22.94 0.79
N VAL A 331 0.48 -23.63 1.41
CA VAL A 331 -0.12 -23.21 2.68
C VAL A 331 0.95 -23.21 3.79
N GLN A 332 1.71 -24.28 3.92
CA GLN A 332 2.74 -24.40 4.96
C GLN A 332 3.82 -23.33 4.80
N LYS A 333 4.34 -23.15 3.60
CA LYS A 333 5.35 -22.12 3.30
C LYS A 333 4.77 -20.71 3.51
N GLY A 334 3.53 -20.49 3.05
CA GLY A 334 2.85 -19.20 3.16
C GLY A 334 2.68 -18.74 4.60
N LEU A 335 2.16 -19.61 5.46
CA LEU A 335 2.00 -19.32 6.89
C LEU A 335 3.35 -18.99 7.57
N ALA A 336 4.39 -19.78 7.26
CA ALA A 336 5.73 -19.54 7.80
C ALA A 336 6.33 -18.22 7.28
N HIS A 337 6.15 -17.91 5.98
CA HIS A 337 6.67 -16.70 5.37
C HIS A 337 5.95 -15.44 5.89
N ALA A 338 4.62 -15.44 5.97
CA ALA A 338 3.83 -14.31 6.44
C ALA A 338 4.17 -13.92 7.90
N SER A 339 4.63 -14.86 8.73
CA SER A 339 5.02 -14.58 10.11
C SER A 339 6.25 -13.67 10.25
N ASN A 340 7.00 -13.46 9.17
CA ASN A 340 8.16 -12.57 9.15
C ASN A 340 7.80 -11.08 8.94
N PHE A 341 6.53 -10.77 8.67
CA PHE A 341 6.09 -9.40 8.37
C PHE A 341 5.34 -8.80 9.54
N SER A 342 5.95 -7.80 10.17
CA SER A 342 5.44 -7.18 11.39
C SER A 342 5.24 -5.67 11.23
N TRP A 343 4.05 -5.18 11.56
CA TRP A 343 3.80 -3.73 11.65
C TRP A 343 4.66 -3.08 12.73
N ARG A 344 4.97 -3.82 13.80
CA ARG A 344 5.88 -3.35 14.84
C ARG A 344 7.27 -3.08 14.30
N GLU A 345 7.83 -3.98 13.51
CA GLU A 345 9.14 -3.79 12.89
C GLU A 345 9.15 -2.59 11.95
N MET A 346 8.10 -2.42 11.13
CA MET A 346 7.95 -1.23 10.28
C MET A 346 7.90 0.05 11.10
N ALA A 347 7.15 0.06 12.19
CA ALA A 347 7.03 1.22 13.09
C ALA A 347 8.37 1.55 13.78
N ASP A 348 9.12 0.53 14.22
CA ASP A 348 10.44 0.70 14.84
C ASP A 348 11.46 1.24 13.83
N ILE A 349 11.52 0.71 12.60
CA ILE A 349 12.40 1.22 11.54
C ILE A 349 12.04 2.67 11.19
N THR A 350 10.74 2.99 11.16
CA THR A 350 10.28 4.36 10.89
C THR A 350 10.70 5.32 12.00
N TYR A 351 10.56 4.91 13.25
CA TYR A 351 11.04 5.66 14.41
C TYR A 351 12.55 5.89 14.36
N ASP A 352 13.32 4.85 14.09
CA ASP A 352 14.79 4.95 13.96
C ASP A 352 15.21 5.88 12.81
N ALA A 353 14.44 5.92 11.71
CA ALA A 353 14.70 6.86 10.62
C ALA A 353 14.45 8.31 11.04
N ILE A 354 13.37 8.57 11.81
CA ILE A 354 13.09 9.88 12.40
C ILE A 354 14.23 10.30 13.33
N MET A 355 14.65 9.42 14.24
CA MET A 355 15.72 9.71 15.19
C MET A 355 17.06 9.98 14.50
N GLN A 356 17.36 9.23 13.44
CA GLN A 356 18.56 9.46 12.64
C GLN A 356 18.51 10.83 11.94
N LEU A 357 17.38 11.17 11.31
CA LEU A 357 17.23 12.46 10.65
C LEU A 357 17.34 13.60 11.65
N TYR A 358 16.75 13.47 12.84
CA TYR A 358 16.83 14.45 13.92
C TYR A 358 18.26 14.75 14.36
N GLN A 359 19.14 13.73 14.43
CA GLN A 359 20.55 13.94 14.80
C GLN A 359 21.32 14.85 13.83
N TYR A 360 20.84 14.96 12.60
CA TYR A 360 21.50 15.72 11.53
C TYR A 360 20.63 16.87 10.99
N LYS A 361 19.52 17.23 11.67
CA LYS A 361 18.54 18.20 11.17
C LYS A 361 19.14 19.53 10.75
N ASP A 362 20.14 20.03 11.47
CA ASP A 362 20.80 21.32 11.19
C ASP A 362 21.63 21.31 9.90
N ARG A 363 21.85 20.15 9.29
CA ARG A 363 22.54 20.02 7.99
C ARG A 363 21.61 20.14 6.80
N PHE A 364 20.33 20.03 7.04
CA PHE A 364 19.31 20.10 6.01
C PHE A 364 18.70 21.51 5.94
N HIS A 365 18.10 21.82 4.81
CA HIS A 365 17.35 23.06 4.57
C HIS A 365 18.12 24.32 4.99
N GLN A 366 19.31 24.50 4.41
CA GLN A 366 20.07 25.73 4.59
C GLN A 366 19.24 26.96 4.15
N PRO A 367 19.52 28.18 4.70
CA PRO A 367 18.70 29.38 4.43
C PRO A 367 18.45 29.65 2.95
N GLU A 368 19.45 29.41 2.08
CA GLU A 368 19.31 29.59 0.64
C GLU A 368 18.32 28.58 0.02
N HIS A 369 18.35 27.32 0.46
CA HIS A 369 17.41 26.30 0.01
C HIS A 369 15.97 26.67 0.43
N ILE A 370 15.77 27.06 1.69
CA ILE A 370 14.47 27.49 2.20
C ILE A 370 13.93 28.67 1.39
N ALA A 371 14.77 29.69 1.14
CA ALA A 371 14.35 30.85 0.36
C ALA A 371 13.95 30.51 -1.07
N GLN A 372 14.70 29.62 -1.74
CA GLN A 372 14.38 29.17 -3.09
C GLN A 372 13.08 28.36 -3.12
N TRP A 373 12.88 27.46 -2.13
CA TRP A 373 11.68 26.66 -2.01
C TRP A 373 10.43 27.51 -1.75
N GLN A 374 10.55 28.47 -0.85
CA GLN A 374 9.49 29.44 -0.55
C GLN A 374 9.12 30.25 -1.80
N GLN A 375 10.11 30.85 -2.47
CA GLN A 375 9.88 31.61 -3.70
C GLN A 375 9.19 30.76 -4.79
N TYR A 376 9.60 29.52 -4.94
CA TYR A 376 8.96 28.62 -5.90
C TYR A 376 7.49 28.36 -5.56
N ARG A 377 7.17 28.15 -4.28
CA ARG A 377 5.78 27.94 -3.81
C ARG A 377 4.93 29.21 -3.96
N GLU A 378 5.49 30.40 -3.72
CA GLU A 378 4.82 31.68 -3.92
C GLU A 378 4.46 31.89 -5.41
N VAL A 379 5.37 31.59 -6.32
CA VAL A 379 5.10 31.65 -7.78
C VAL A 379 3.99 30.68 -8.17
N LEU A 380 4.02 29.45 -7.67
CA LEU A 380 2.96 28.49 -7.95
C LEU A 380 1.60 28.92 -7.37
N GLN A 381 1.60 29.57 -6.19
CA GLN A 381 0.37 30.09 -5.57
C GLN A 381 -0.30 31.15 -6.45
N GLN A 382 0.50 32.01 -7.09
CA GLN A 382 -0.02 33.03 -8.01
C GLN A 382 -0.61 32.45 -9.32
N LEU A 383 -0.23 31.20 -9.66
CA LEU A 383 -0.70 30.48 -10.85
C LEU A 383 -1.88 29.55 -10.58
N GLN A 384 -2.27 29.42 -9.33
CA GLN A 384 -3.41 28.60 -8.87
C GLN A 384 -4.66 29.45 -8.72
#